data_9cbaf3659d3cef10e2717ee72752daee
#
_entry.id   9cbaf3659d3cef10e2717ee72752daee
#
_cell.length_a   1.000
_cell.length_b   1.000
_cell.length_c   1.000
_cell.angle_alpha   90.00
_cell.angle_beta   90.00
_cell.angle_gamma   90.00
#
_symmetry.space_group_name_H-M   'P 1'
#
loop_
_entity.id
_entity.type
_entity.pdbx_description
1 polymer ?
#
loop_
_entity_poly.entity_id
_entity_poly.type
_entity_poly.pdbx_seq_one_letter_code
_entity_poly.pdbx_strand_id
1 'polypeptide(L)'
;MRILGLAVLLSVACLVVAQEPAQESPVAQPPTQQKQSHPVPRPPDKRPTQEDEPETTFKVSVKLVNVFTTVTDGNGAPIGGLKKDDFKIYEDGIQQNIAVFARESALPLSIVLGLDASLSTRKDLPLEIESAKRFSRAILRPQDGLSVMQFSEIVKEVVPFTNDERRIEQGIGRVQTGAATALYDAIFLGATSLEKRKGRKVMVLITDGGDTLSQTNYQESLRAAQISETIIYAIIMVPIEANAGRDLGGEHALIQIAGDTGGKYYYATSINQLDRAFRQISEELRTQYLLAYYPPKKSYDEYRRIKVEVDPKALEPPQDTRIHVSHRTGYYTGSIE
;
A
#
# COMPACT_ATOMS: atom_id res chain seq x y z
N MET A 1 -23.04 46.27 43.04
CA MET A 1 -24.41 45.72 43.30
C MET A 1 -24.31 44.22 43.04
N ARG A 2 -24.45 43.47 44.12
CA ARG A 2 -24.34 42.00 44.18
C ARG A 2 -25.60 41.36 43.60
N ILE A 3 -25.51 40.33 42.77
CA ILE A 3 -26.57 39.29 42.71
C ILE A 3 -25.89 37.93 42.53
N LEU A 4 -26.08 37.09 43.53
CA LEU A 4 -25.85 35.64 43.64
C LEU A 4 -26.80 34.90 42.72
N GLY A 5 -26.41 33.76 42.19
CA GLY A 5 -27.29 32.81 41.47
C GLY A 5 -26.68 31.41 41.44
N LEU A 6 -26.93 30.69 42.42
CA LEU A 6 -27.43 29.32 42.69
C LEU A 6 -26.97 28.23 41.72
N ALA A 7 -26.10 27.33 42.22
CA ALA A 7 -25.77 26.03 41.66
C ALA A 7 -26.84 25.00 42.06
N VAL A 8 -27.36 24.26 41.07
CA VAL A 8 -28.20 23.06 41.30
C VAL A 8 -27.38 21.85 40.92
N LEU A 9 -26.98 21.07 41.92
CA LEU A 9 -26.45 19.73 41.81
C LEU A 9 -27.62 18.73 41.63
N LEU A 10 -27.70 18.06 40.52
CA LEU A 10 -28.55 16.85 40.35
C LEU A 10 -27.65 15.61 40.44
N SER A 11 -27.75 14.91 41.57
CA SER A 11 -27.20 13.59 41.78
C SER A 11 -28.20 12.54 41.24
N VAL A 12 -27.76 11.78 40.23
CA VAL A 12 -28.49 10.58 39.77
C VAL A 12 -27.83 9.35 40.39
N ALA A 13 -28.59 8.69 41.30
CA ALA A 13 -28.21 7.44 41.88
C ALA A 13 -28.52 6.28 40.91
N CYS A 14 -27.46 5.55 40.51
CA CYS A 14 -27.63 4.28 39.78
C CYS A 14 -27.90 3.16 40.77
N LEU A 15 -29.10 2.57 40.64
CA LEU A 15 -29.50 1.35 41.34
C LEU A 15 -28.91 0.14 40.61
N VAL A 16 -27.97 -0.58 41.25
CA VAL A 16 -27.44 -1.87 40.77
C VAL A 16 -28.38 -2.96 41.31
N VAL A 17 -29.11 -3.65 40.45
CA VAL A 17 -29.88 -4.86 40.76
C VAL A 17 -28.95 -6.04 40.53
N ALA A 18 -28.56 -6.73 41.60
CA ALA A 18 -27.87 -8.00 41.59
C ALA A 18 -28.87 -9.13 41.28
N GLN A 19 -28.62 -9.91 40.23
CA GLN A 19 -29.33 -11.16 39.95
C GLN A 19 -28.52 -12.31 40.55
N GLU A 20 -29.18 -13.11 41.42
CA GLU A 20 -28.72 -14.39 41.95
C GLU A 20 -28.71 -15.46 40.86
N PRO A 21 -27.78 -16.41 40.89
CA PRO A 21 -27.73 -17.54 39.95
C PRO A 21 -28.74 -18.63 40.40
N ALA A 22 -29.48 -19.15 39.45
CA ALA A 22 -30.45 -20.25 39.63
C ALA A 22 -29.73 -21.56 39.95
N GLN A 23 -30.23 -22.28 40.98
CA GLN A 23 -29.81 -23.63 41.36
C GLN A 23 -30.32 -24.66 40.36
N GLU A 24 -29.41 -25.47 39.82
CA GLU A 24 -29.73 -26.66 39.03
C GLU A 24 -30.11 -27.83 39.99
N SER A 25 -31.24 -28.44 39.71
CA SER A 25 -31.74 -29.64 40.39
C SER A 25 -31.08 -30.92 39.82
N PRO A 26 -30.82 -31.97 40.62
CA PRO A 26 -30.14 -33.15 40.15
C PRO A 26 -31.04 -34.09 39.35
N VAL A 27 -30.54 -34.51 38.18
CA VAL A 27 -31.20 -35.52 37.30
C VAL A 27 -30.89 -36.92 37.84
N ALA A 28 -31.95 -37.71 38.05
CA ALA A 28 -31.90 -39.10 38.52
C ALA A 28 -31.29 -40.05 37.48
N GLN A 29 -30.37 -40.94 37.91
CA GLN A 29 -29.82 -42.02 37.13
C GLN A 29 -30.78 -43.21 37.02
N PRO A 30 -30.91 -43.89 35.85
CA PRO A 30 -31.66 -45.13 35.74
C PRO A 30 -30.86 -46.37 36.21
N PRO A 31 -31.52 -47.46 36.60
CA PRO A 31 -30.86 -48.60 37.28
C PRO A 31 -30.05 -49.49 36.34
N THR A 32 -28.93 -49.93 36.86
CA THR A 32 -27.95 -50.86 36.27
C THR A 32 -28.54 -52.28 36.16
N GLN A 33 -28.72 -52.82 34.94
CA GLN A 33 -28.95 -54.24 34.72
C GLN A 33 -27.62 -54.99 34.59
N GLN A 34 -27.37 -55.91 35.52
CA GLN A 34 -26.30 -56.90 35.44
C GLN A 34 -26.60 -57.91 34.36
N LYS A 35 -25.78 -58.02 33.33
CA LYS A 35 -25.73 -59.12 32.35
C LYS A 35 -24.58 -60.06 32.70
N GLN A 36 -24.91 -61.32 32.90
CA GLN A 36 -23.98 -62.43 33.13
C GLN A 36 -23.04 -62.64 31.94
N SER A 37 -21.77 -62.80 32.26
CA SER A 37 -20.69 -63.03 31.27
C SER A 37 -20.58 -64.54 30.96
N HIS A 38 -20.69 -64.89 29.68
CA HIS A 38 -20.19 -66.18 29.13
C HIS A 38 -18.77 -65.95 28.60
N PRO A 39 -17.86 -66.93 28.75
CA PRO A 39 -16.48 -66.80 28.26
C PRO A 39 -16.43 -67.00 26.76
N VAL A 40 -15.91 -65.98 26.04
CA VAL A 40 -15.63 -66.05 24.59
C VAL A 40 -14.15 -66.40 24.41
N PRO A 41 -13.78 -67.32 23.46
CA PRO A 41 -12.38 -67.71 23.23
C PRO A 41 -11.56 -66.55 22.65
N ARG A 42 -10.33 -66.39 23.16
CA ARG A 42 -9.37 -65.38 22.62
C ARG A 42 -8.90 -65.74 21.23
N PRO A 43 -8.94 -64.79 20.26
CA PRO A 43 -8.21 -64.93 18.99
C PRO A 43 -6.71 -64.72 19.20
N PRO A 44 -5.85 -65.23 18.28
CA PRO A 44 -4.40 -65.19 18.47
C PRO A 44 -3.83 -63.75 18.38
N ASP A 45 -2.82 -63.55 19.17
CA ASP A 45 -2.02 -62.35 19.35
C ASP A 45 -1.46 -61.84 18.01
N LYS A 46 -2.08 -60.81 17.44
CA LYS A 46 -1.49 -60.04 16.32
C LYS A 46 -0.63 -58.97 16.95
N ARG A 47 0.70 -59.06 16.73
CA ARG A 47 1.64 -57.96 17.02
C ARG A 47 1.09 -56.65 16.45
N PRO A 48 1.17 -55.54 17.13
CA PRO A 48 0.79 -54.26 16.54
C PRO A 48 1.75 -53.97 15.38
N THR A 49 1.20 -53.93 14.17
CA THR A 49 1.81 -53.28 13.01
C THR A 49 1.99 -51.83 13.44
N GLN A 50 3.18 -51.29 13.33
CA GLN A 50 3.42 -49.84 13.45
C GLN A 50 2.46 -49.18 12.44
N GLU A 51 1.46 -48.52 12.95
CA GLU A 51 0.72 -47.54 12.17
C GLU A 51 1.69 -46.40 11.83
N ASP A 52 1.97 -46.23 10.54
CA ASP A 52 2.68 -45.07 10.03
C ASP A 52 1.93 -43.83 10.53
N GLU A 53 2.54 -43.09 11.45
CA GLU A 53 2.06 -41.78 11.82
C GLU A 53 1.98 -40.95 10.54
N PRO A 54 0.85 -40.27 10.27
CA PRO A 54 0.77 -39.41 9.09
C PRO A 54 1.87 -38.37 9.20
N GLU A 55 2.83 -38.40 8.27
CA GLU A 55 3.82 -37.33 8.11
C GLU A 55 3.05 -36.02 7.98
N THR A 56 3.07 -35.24 9.06
CA THR A 56 2.50 -33.90 9.09
C THR A 56 3.37 -33.03 8.18
N THR A 57 3.05 -33.00 6.92
CA THR A 57 3.72 -32.13 5.94
C THR A 57 3.33 -30.69 6.26
N PHE A 58 4.16 -29.98 7.04
CA PHE A 58 4.05 -28.57 7.21
C PHE A 58 4.35 -27.88 5.90
N LYS A 59 3.31 -27.48 5.17
CA LYS A 59 3.46 -26.57 4.01
C LYS A 59 3.80 -25.19 4.56
N VAL A 60 5.08 -24.89 4.68
CA VAL A 60 5.55 -23.52 4.94
C VAL A 60 5.34 -22.74 3.64
N SER A 61 4.29 -21.93 3.58
CA SER A 61 4.10 -20.99 2.49
C SER A 61 5.10 -19.86 2.66
N VAL A 62 6.22 -19.92 1.95
CA VAL A 62 7.17 -18.81 1.90
C VAL A 62 6.67 -17.83 0.85
N LYS A 63 6.23 -16.65 1.28
CA LYS A 63 5.79 -15.58 0.38
C LYS A 63 7.01 -14.96 -0.29
N LEU A 64 6.94 -14.78 -1.61
CA LEU A 64 7.96 -14.10 -2.39
C LEU A 64 7.98 -12.61 -2.07
N VAL A 65 9.18 -12.06 -2.00
CA VAL A 65 9.37 -10.60 -1.96
C VAL A 65 9.36 -10.09 -3.40
N ASN A 66 8.32 -9.33 -3.75
CA ASN A 66 8.18 -8.71 -5.06
C ASN A 66 8.90 -7.36 -5.07
N VAL A 67 9.73 -7.12 -6.08
CA VAL A 67 10.42 -5.85 -6.27
C VAL A 67 10.12 -5.34 -7.67
N PHE A 68 9.20 -4.39 -7.76
CA PHE A 68 8.95 -3.69 -9.01
C PHE A 68 10.09 -2.70 -9.25
N THR A 69 10.69 -2.80 -10.43
CA THR A 69 11.89 -2.05 -10.77
C THR A 69 11.69 -1.32 -12.09
N THR A 70 11.95 -0.03 -12.10
CA THR A 70 12.00 0.80 -13.31
C THR A 70 13.45 1.15 -13.62
N VAL A 71 13.89 0.93 -14.85
CA VAL A 71 15.19 1.33 -15.34
C VAL A 71 15.00 2.43 -16.36
N THR A 72 15.67 3.57 -16.17
CA THR A 72 15.60 4.70 -17.09
C THR A 72 16.99 5.15 -17.51
N ASP A 73 17.08 5.76 -18.68
CA ASP A 73 18.29 6.44 -19.14
C ASP A 73 18.54 7.76 -18.41
N GLY A 74 19.61 8.46 -18.75
CA GLY A 74 19.97 9.76 -18.18
C GLY A 74 18.96 10.87 -18.45
N ASN A 75 18.06 10.70 -19.42
CA ASN A 75 16.98 11.62 -19.77
C ASN A 75 15.66 11.24 -19.11
N GLY A 76 15.63 10.13 -18.35
CA GLY A 76 14.43 9.62 -17.67
C GLY A 76 13.54 8.75 -18.55
N ALA A 77 13.93 8.42 -19.78
CA ALA A 77 13.17 7.53 -20.64
C ALA A 77 13.30 6.08 -20.16
N PRO A 78 12.19 5.31 -20.03
CA PRO A 78 12.24 3.92 -19.58
C PRO A 78 13.03 3.02 -20.56
N ILE A 79 13.91 2.19 -20.01
CA ILE A 79 14.67 1.19 -20.75
C ILE A 79 13.94 -0.14 -20.66
N GLY A 80 13.43 -0.61 -21.81
CA GLY A 80 12.86 -1.94 -21.98
C GLY A 80 13.88 -2.95 -22.48
N GLY A 81 13.47 -4.24 -22.58
CA GLY A 81 14.26 -5.26 -23.25
C GLY A 81 15.29 -5.97 -22.39
N LEU A 82 15.56 -5.52 -21.17
CA LEU A 82 16.51 -6.18 -20.25
C LEU A 82 16.03 -7.62 -19.90
N LYS A 83 17.00 -8.50 -19.64
CA LYS A 83 16.78 -9.90 -19.28
C LYS A 83 17.04 -10.12 -17.79
N LYS A 84 16.65 -11.28 -17.26
CA LYS A 84 16.87 -11.66 -15.86
C LYS A 84 18.32 -11.52 -15.43
N ASP A 85 19.24 -11.96 -16.29
CA ASP A 85 20.66 -12.04 -16.00
C ASP A 85 21.34 -10.64 -15.98
N ASP A 86 20.64 -9.62 -16.48
CA ASP A 86 21.10 -8.23 -16.44
C ASP A 86 20.88 -7.60 -15.05
N PHE A 87 20.14 -8.28 -14.17
CA PHE A 87 19.79 -7.78 -12.85
C PHE A 87 20.51 -8.54 -11.73
N LYS A 88 20.90 -7.82 -10.70
CA LYS A 88 21.32 -8.37 -9.42
C LYS A 88 20.48 -7.73 -8.32
N ILE A 89 19.95 -8.56 -7.43
CA ILE A 89 19.18 -8.11 -6.28
C ILE A 89 19.88 -8.50 -4.98
N TYR A 90 19.89 -7.59 -4.01
CA TYR A 90 20.52 -7.79 -2.72
C TYR A 90 19.49 -7.50 -1.61
N GLU A 91 19.51 -8.32 -0.56
CA GLU A 91 18.82 -8.06 0.70
C GLU A 91 19.86 -7.92 1.80
N ASP A 92 19.87 -6.80 2.52
CA ASP A 92 20.87 -6.46 3.55
C ASP A 92 22.33 -6.67 3.09
N GLY A 93 22.60 -6.37 1.81
CA GLY A 93 23.92 -6.52 1.20
C GLY A 93 24.24 -7.94 0.71
N ILE A 94 23.38 -8.92 0.94
CA ILE A 94 23.56 -10.31 0.49
C ILE A 94 22.80 -10.53 -0.81
N GLN A 95 23.50 -10.96 -1.87
CA GLN A 95 22.87 -11.23 -3.15
C GLN A 95 21.83 -12.36 -3.04
N GLN A 96 20.64 -12.12 -3.63
CA GLN A 96 19.53 -13.06 -3.66
C GLN A 96 19.36 -13.65 -5.07
N ASN A 97 18.84 -14.88 -5.13
CA ASN A 97 18.49 -15.51 -6.40
C ASN A 97 17.11 -15.04 -6.85
N ILE A 98 17.02 -14.43 -8.03
CA ILE A 98 15.75 -14.03 -8.64
C ILE A 98 14.98 -15.30 -9.02
N ALA A 99 13.91 -15.59 -8.29
CA ALA A 99 13.05 -16.76 -8.51
C ALA A 99 12.02 -16.49 -9.62
N VAL A 100 11.48 -15.25 -9.66
CA VAL A 100 10.53 -14.82 -10.69
C VAL A 100 11.06 -13.56 -11.36
N PHE A 101 11.02 -13.56 -12.69
CA PHE A 101 11.31 -12.41 -13.52
C PHE A 101 10.19 -12.24 -14.54
N ALA A 102 9.61 -11.04 -14.60
CA ALA A 102 8.63 -10.71 -15.63
C ALA A 102 8.89 -9.30 -16.15
N ARG A 103 8.71 -9.14 -17.46
CA ARG A 103 8.65 -7.84 -18.13
C ARG A 103 7.21 -7.44 -18.24
N GLU A 104 6.96 -6.11 -18.25
CA GLU A 104 5.61 -5.59 -18.46
C GLU A 104 4.59 -6.42 -17.69
N SER A 105 4.50 -6.19 -16.45
CA SER A 105 3.66 -7.00 -15.58
C SER A 105 2.23 -7.08 -16.15
N ALA A 106 1.82 -8.29 -16.55
CA ALA A 106 0.42 -8.61 -16.86
C ALA A 106 -0.47 -8.52 -15.60
N LEU A 107 0.14 -8.26 -14.44
CA LEU A 107 -0.58 -8.10 -13.18
C LEU A 107 -1.50 -6.89 -13.23
N PRO A 108 -2.72 -7.02 -12.68
CA PRO A 108 -3.63 -5.88 -12.56
C PRO A 108 -2.98 -4.71 -11.82
N LEU A 109 -3.33 -3.51 -12.21
CA LEU A 109 -2.89 -2.29 -11.56
C LEU A 109 -4.02 -1.75 -10.69
N SER A 110 -3.75 -1.53 -9.41
CA SER A 110 -4.63 -0.83 -8.50
C SER A 110 -4.03 0.54 -8.19
N ILE A 111 -4.75 1.61 -8.57
CA ILE A 111 -4.28 2.98 -8.45
C ILE A 111 -5.14 3.74 -7.46
N VAL A 112 -4.53 4.43 -6.50
CA VAL A 112 -5.15 5.52 -5.75
C VAL A 112 -4.66 6.83 -6.35
N LEU A 113 -5.57 7.63 -6.89
CA LEU A 113 -5.30 8.98 -7.34
C LEU A 113 -5.69 9.95 -6.23
N GLY A 114 -4.70 10.53 -5.57
CA GLY A 114 -4.86 11.50 -4.50
C GLY A 114 -4.76 12.92 -5.04
N LEU A 115 -5.82 13.70 -4.85
CA LEU A 115 -5.92 15.09 -5.27
C LEU A 115 -5.90 15.98 -4.04
N ASP A 116 -4.91 16.84 -3.96
CA ASP A 116 -4.85 17.90 -2.95
C ASP A 116 -5.92 18.94 -3.27
N ALA A 117 -6.86 19.07 -2.37
CA ALA A 117 -7.94 20.03 -2.47
C ALA A 117 -7.82 21.14 -1.43
N SER A 118 -6.61 21.42 -0.95
CA SER A 118 -6.33 22.49 0.00
C SER A 118 -6.54 23.88 -0.60
N LEU A 119 -6.50 24.90 0.26
CA LEU A 119 -6.72 26.29 -0.19
C LEU A 119 -5.62 26.79 -1.12
N SER A 120 -4.38 26.32 -0.94
CA SER A 120 -3.24 26.69 -1.80
C SER A 120 -3.39 26.23 -3.23
N THR A 121 -3.95 25.04 -3.46
CA THR A 121 -4.16 24.47 -4.80
C THR A 121 -5.42 24.99 -5.49
N ARG A 122 -6.26 25.78 -4.81
CA ARG A 122 -7.60 26.20 -5.29
C ARG A 122 -7.62 26.79 -6.71
N LYS A 123 -6.60 27.58 -7.07
CA LYS A 123 -6.55 28.23 -8.40
C LYS A 123 -6.32 27.21 -9.52
N ASP A 124 -5.52 26.17 -9.24
CA ASP A 124 -5.09 25.18 -10.22
C ASP A 124 -6.00 23.95 -10.26
N LEU A 125 -6.81 23.75 -9.20
CA LEU A 125 -7.69 22.60 -9.03
C LEU A 125 -8.59 22.30 -10.24
N PRO A 126 -9.23 23.27 -10.95
CA PRO A 126 -10.02 22.99 -12.15
C PRO A 126 -9.18 22.38 -13.28
N LEU A 127 -7.92 22.81 -13.42
CA LEU A 127 -6.99 22.29 -14.43
C LEU A 127 -6.47 20.91 -14.03
N GLU A 128 -6.21 20.70 -12.75
CA GLU A 128 -5.83 19.40 -12.18
C GLU A 128 -6.91 18.36 -12.40
N ILE A 129 -8.18 18.71 -12.14
CA ILE A 129 -9.35 17.88 -12.40
C ILE A 129 -9.39 17.41 -13.85
N GLU A 130 -9.19 18.29 -14.82
CA GLU A 130 -9.22 17.92 -16.24
C GLU A 130 -8.01 17.04 -16.63
N SER A 131 -6.83 17.29 -16.09
CA SER A 131 -5.65 16.42 -16.27
C SER A 131 -5.86 15.06 -15.64
N ALA A 132 -6.40 14.99 -14.42
CA ALA A 132 -6.71 13.75 -13.71
C ALA A 132 -7.71 12.87 -14.50
N LYS A 133 -8.73 13.46 -15.12
CA LYS A 133 -9.66 12.75 -16.01
C LYS A 133 -8.95 12.19 -17.25
N ARG A 134 -8.07 12.97 -17.88
CA ARG A 134 -7.28 12.49 -19.03
C ARG A 134 -6.36 11.35 -18.63
N PHE A 135 -5.69 11.46 -17.48
CA PHE A 135 -4.85 10.41 -16.95
C PHE A 135 -5.63 9.12 -16.69
N SER A 136 -6.77 9.19 -16.00
CA SER A 136 -7.58 8.02 -15.68
C SER A 136 -7.99 7.24 -16.93
N ARG A 137 -8.39 7.95 -18.01
CA ARG A 137 -8.70 7.33 -19.31
C ARG A 137 -7.50 6.65 -19.96
N ALA A 138 -6.32 7.28 -19.86
CA ALA A 138 -5.11 6.80 -20.55
C ALA A 138 -4.47 5.60 -19.87
N ILE A 139 -4.58 5.50 -18.54
CA ILE A 139 -3.86 4.49 -17.76
C ILE A 139 -4.62 3.19 -17.58
N LEU A 140 -5.95 3.25 -17.48
CA LEU A 140 -6.76 2.08 -17.10
C LEU A 140 -6.92 1.07 -18.25
N ARG A 141 -6.75 -0.19 -17.89
CA ARG A 141 -7.09 -1.37 -18.69
C ARG A 141 -8.30 -2.08 -18.05
N PRO A 142 -8.99 -2.99 -18.75
CA PRO A 142 -10.17 -3.68 -18.20
C PRO A 142 -9.93 -4.41 -16.87
N GLN A 143 -8.70 -4.91 -16.63
CA GLN A 143 -8.35 -5.59 -15.38
C GLN A 143 -7.90 -4.66 -14.26
N ASP A 144 -7.65 -3.39 -14.54
CA ASP A 144 -7.16 -2.41 -13.60
C ASP A 144 -8.30 -1.80 -12.77
N GLY A 145 -7.96 -1.17 -11.66
CA GLY A 145 -8.91 -0.42 -10.84
C GLY A 145 -8.31 0.86 -10.33
N LEU A 146 -9.10 1.95 -10.37
CA LEU A 146 -8.71 3.23 -9.84
C LEU A 146 -9.70 3.69 -8.79
N SER A 147 -9.17 4.15 -7.64
CA SER A 147 -9.88 4.89 -6.60
C SER A 147 -9.45 6.35 -6.67
N VAL A 148 -10.37 7.26 -6.43
CA VAL A 148 -10.08 8.69 -6.32
C VAL A 148 -10.25 9.13 -4.88
N MET A 149 -9.23 9.76 -4.35
CA MET A 149 -9.19 10.29 -3.00
C MET A 149 -8.91 11.79 -3.07
N GLN A 150 -9.74 12.59 -2.43
CA GLN A 150 -9.40 13.99 -2.17
C GLN A 150 -8.88 14.13 -0.76
N PHE A 151 -7.94 15.01 -0.56
CA PHE A 151 -7.48 15.37 0.78
C PHE A 151 -7.34 16.88 0.94
N SER A 152 -7.78 17.33 2.09
CA SER A 152 -7.66 18.69 2.60
C SER A 152 -7.53 18.56 4.13
N GLU A 153 -8.37 19.22 4.92
CA GLU A 153 -8.47 18.95 6.38
C GLU A 153 -9.02 17.55 6.70
N ILE A 154 -9.69 16.91 5.72
CA ILE A 154 -10.23 15.55 5.81
C ILE A 154 -9.84 14.79 4.54
N VAL A 155 -9.42 13.55 4.71
CA VAL A 155 -9.21 12.62 3.60
C VAL A 155 -10.53 11.92 3.29
N LYS A 156 -10.95 11.96 2.02
CA LYS A 156 -12.21 11.40 1.56
C LYS A 156 -12.02 10.58 0.29
N GLU A 157 -12.43 9.31 0.31
CA GLU A 157 -12.57 8.52 -0.90
C GLU A 157 -13.80 9.00 -1.66
N VAL A 158 -13.61 9.67 -2.81
CA VAL A 158 -14.68 10.18 -3.67
C VAL A 158 -15.15 9.15 -4.69
N VAL A 159 -14.27 8.22 -5.05
CA VAL A 159 -14.59 7.07 -5.91
C VAL A 159 -13.90 5.83 -5.34
N PRO A 160 -14.63 4.79 -4.94
CA PRO A 160 -14.03 3.51 -4.58
C PRO A 160 -13.46 2.82 -5.84
N PHE A 161 -12.55 1.84 -5.65
CA PHE A 161 -11.90 1.13 -6.75
C PHE A 161 -12.88 0.65 -7.80
N THR A 162 -12.72 1.15 -9.01
CA THR A 162 -13.52 0.79 -10.19
C THR A 162 -12.71 0.97 -11.48
N ASN A 163 -13.13 0.34 -12.57
CA ASN A 163 -12.65 0.60 -13.93
C ASN A 163 -13.69 1.32 -14.78
N ASP A 164 -14.83 1.72 -14.18
CA ASP A 164 -15.87 2.49 -14.84
C ASP A 164 -15.43 3.95 -15.01
N GLU A 165 -15.03 4.30 -16.23
CA GLU A 165 -14.54 5.63 -16.60
C GLU A 165 -15.53 6.74 -16.24
N ARG A 166 -16.84 6.51 -16.45
CA ARG A 166 -17.86 7.54 -16.17
C ARG A 166 -17.96 7.83 -14.67
N ARG A 167 -17.91 6.79 -13.84
CA ARG A 167 -17.92 6.93 -12.38
C ARG A 167 -16.68 7.66 -11.87
N ILE A 168 -15.52 7.35 -12.46
CA ILE A 168 -14.25 8.00 -12.11
C ILE A 168 -14.31 9.48 -12.47
N GLU A 169 -14.70 9.84 -13.69
CA GLU A 169 -14.78 11.23 -14.14
C GLU A 169 -15.78 12.05 -13.33
N GLN A 170 -16.95 11.47 -13.05
CA GLN A 170 -17.95 12.11 -12.19
C GLN A 170 -17.43 12.36 -10.78
N GLY A 171 -16.69 11.41 -10.23
CA GLY A 171 -16.08 11.55 -8.91
C GLY A 171 -15.00 12.61 -8.87
N ILE A 172 -14.07 12.58 -9.83
CA ILE A 172 -13.04 13.63 -9.97
C ILE A 172 -13.67 15.02 -10.06
N GLY A 173 -14.78 15.14 -10.80
CA GLY A 173 -15.52 16.40 -10.93
C GLY A 173 -16.25 16.87 -9.66
N ARG A 174 -16.32 16.04 -8.60
CA ARG A 174 -16.93 16.37 -7.30
C ARG A 174 -15.92 16.81 -6.25
N VAL A 175 -14.64 16.83 -6.58
CA VAL A 175 -13.57 17.31 -5.69
C VAL A 175 -13.82 18.77 -5.34
N GLN A 176 -13.76 19.13 -4.07
CA GLN A 176 -14.08 20.44 -3.55
C GLN A 176 -12.94 20.97 -2.69
N THR A 177 -12.64 22.25 -2.81
CA THR A 177 -11.60 22.90 -2.04
C THR A 177 -11.94 22.91 -0.54
N GLY A 178 -10.97 22.50 0.29
CA GLY A 178 -10.96 22.65 1.75
C GLY A 178 -10.00 23.73 2.21
N ALA A 179 -9.60 23.69 3.50
CA ALA A 179 -8.84 24.76 4.14
C ALA A 179 -7.38 24.39 4.41
N ALA A 180 -7.08 23.12 4.74
CA ALA A 180 -5.77 22.64 5.18
C ALA A 180 -5.33 21.43 4.33
N THR A 181 -4.19 20.82 4.64
CA THR A 181 -3.64 19.67 3.93
C THR A 181 -3.27 18.56 4.92
N ALA A 182 -3.97 17.43 4.86
CA ALA A 182 -3.65 16.21 5.61
C ALA A 182 -2.96 15.19 4.69
N LEU A 183 -1.73 15.50 4.28
CA LEU A 183 -0.97 14.74 3.29
C LEU A 183 -0.57 13.35 3.82
N TYR A 184 -0.02 13.28 5.04
CA TYR A 184 0.41 11.99 5.60
C TYR A 184 -0.78 11.08 5.90
N ASP A 185 -1.92 11.64 6.32
CA ASP A 185 -3.16 10.87 6.46
C ASP A 185 -3.64 10.33 5.11
N ALA A 186 -3.53 11.10 4.03
CA ALA A 186 -3.87 10.66 2.68
C ALA A 186 -2.98 9.50 2.22
N ILE A 187 -1.67 9.59 2.47
CA ILE A 187 -0.72 8.50 2.16
C ILE A 187 -1.06 7.25 2.97
N PHE A 188 -1.27 7.38 4.27
CA PHE A 188 -1.59 6.28 5.17
C PHE A 188 -2.88 5.57 4.75
N LEU A 189 -3.97 6.32 4.56
CA LEU A 189 -5.28 5.76 4.19
C LEU A 189 -5.28 5.17 2.78
N GLY A 190 -4.60 5.84 1.82
CA GLY A 190 -4.44 5.34 0.46
C GLY A 190 -3.65 4.03 0.41
N ALA A 191 -2.55 3.95 1.12
CA ALA A 191 -1.73 2.75 1.25
C ALA A 191 -2.53 1.60 1.91
N THR A 192 -3.25 1.89 2.99
CA THR A 192 -4.11 0.90 3.68
C THR A 192 -5.23 0.39 2.76
N SER A 193 -5.83 1.26 1.94
CA SER A 193 -6.85 0.85 0.97
C SER A 193 -6.30 -0.08 -0.12
N LEU A 194 -5.02 0.09 -0.47
CA LEU A 194 -4.30 -0.74 -1.44
C LEU A 194 -3.83 -2.08 -0.87
N GLU A 195 -3.65 -2.21 0.44
CA GLU A 195 -3.07 -3.39 1.09
C GLU A 195 -3.76 -4.69 0.65
N LYS A 196 -5.10 -4.71 0.64
CA LYS A 196 -5.91 -5.87 0.27
C LYS A 196 -6.03 -6.09 -1.25
N ARG A 197 -5.47 -5.21 -2.06
CA ARG A 197 -5.52 -5.33 -3.51
C ARG A 197 -4.44 -6.30 -4.01
N LYS A 198 -4.77 -7.02 -5.08
CA LYS A 198 -3.83 -7.92 -5.76
C LYS A 198 -3.14 -7.18 -6.92
N GLY A 199 -1.96 -7.65 -7.29
CA GLY A 199 -1.20 -7.08 -8.38
C GLY A 199 -0.34 -5.90 -7.95
N ARG A 200 -0.14 -4.95 -8.86
CA ARG A 200 0.67 -3.75 -8.60
C ARG A 200 -0.16 -2.68 -7.92
N LYS A 201 0.39 -2.09 -6.90
CA LYS A 201 -0.27 -1.09 -6.05
C LYS A 201 0.45 0.25 -6.23
N VAL A 202 -0.26 1.25 -6.66
CA VAL A 202 0.29 2.55 -7.00
C VAL A 202 -0.56 3.64 -6.39
N MET A 203 0.09 4.65 -5.84
CA MET A 203 -0.54 5.89 -5.44
C MET A 203 0.08 7.04 -6.24
N VAL A 204 -0.75 7.86 -6.87
CA VAL A 204 -0.33 9.07 -7.58
C VAL A 204 -0.92 10.25 -6.82
N LEU A 205 -0.04 11.09 -6.29
CA LEU A 205 -0.40 12.29 -5.52
C LEU A 205 -0.18 13.53 -6.36
N ILE A 206 -1.14 14.44 -6.35
CA ILE A 206 -1.00 15.81 -6.88
C ILE A 206 -1.17 16.74 -5.70
N THR A 207 -0.13 17.51 -5.37
CA THR A 207 -0.10 18.39 -4.20
C THR A 207 0.96 19.48 -4.38
N ASP A 208 0.89 20.56 -3.63
CA ASP A 208 1.96 21.58 -3.53
C ASP A 208 3.00 21.25 -2.44
N GLY A 209 2.87 20.12 -1.74
CA GLY A 209 3.90 19.48 -0.92
C GLY A 209 3.81 19.70 0.58
N GLY A 210 2.93 20.56 1.07
CA GLY A 210 2.83 20.85 2.51
C GLY A 210 1.88 19.93 3.26
N ASP A 211 2.31 19.38 4.42
CA ASP A 211 1.41 18.79 5.42
C ASP A 211 1.16 19.79 6.54
N THR A 212 -0.10 20.08 6.83
CA THR A 212 -0.45 21.10 7.84
C THR A 212 -1.34 20.55 8.95
N LEU A 213 -1.98 19.39 8.76
CA LEU A 213 -3.02 18.95 9.69
C LEU A 213 -3.10 17.43 9.90
N SER A 214 -2.22 16.63 9.33
CA SER A 214 -2.26 15.18 9.52
C SER A 214 -2.16 14.78 10.99
N GLN A 215 -2.91 13.75 11.36
CA GLN A 215 -2.75 13.06 12.65
C GLN A 215 -1.65 12.00 12.56
N THR A 216 -1.49 11.40 11.40
CA THR A 216 -0.41 10.47 11.07
C THR A 216 0.88 11.26 10.82
N ASN A 217 2.02 10.72 11.24
CA ASN A 217 3.32 11.32 10.95
C ASN A 217 3.97 10.71 9.70
N TYR A 218 5.09 11.33 9.27
CA TYR A 218 5.88 10.89 8.12
C TYR A 218 6.26 9.40 8.19
N GLN A 219 6.75 8.93 9.34
CA GLN A 219 7.25 7.55 9.51
C GLN A 219 6.11 6.53 9.41
N GLU A 220 4.97 6.83 10.00
CA GLU A 220 3.78 5.98 9.95
C GLU A 220 3.22 5.88 8.52
N SER A 221 3.17 6.99 7.79
CA SER A 221 2.70 7.02 6.40
C SER A 221 3.64 6.25 5.46
N LEU A 222 4.95 6.43 5.60
CA LEU A 222 5.95 5.68 4.84
C LEU A 222 5.88 4.18 5.16
N ARG A 223 5.78 3.82 6.45
CA ARG A 223 5.65 2.43 6.88
C ARG A 223 4.40 1.76 6.28
N ALA A 224 3.26 2.44 6.29
CA ALA A 224 2.03 1.94 5.68
C ALA A 224 2.20 1.67 4.18
N ALA A 225 2.86 2.58 3.45
CA ALA A 225 3.17 2.41 2.04
C ALA A 225 4.10 1.21 1.79
N GLN A 226 5.11 1.01 2.63
CA GLN A 226 6.05 -0.11 2.52
C GLN A 226 5.40 -1.46 2.86
N ILE A 227 4.55 -1.52 3.89
CA ILE A 227 3.79 -2.72 4.27
C ILE A 227 2.82 -3.11 3.17
N SER A 228 2.09 -2.16 2.62
CA SER A 228 1.14 -2.40 1.53
C SER A 228 1.81 -2.67 0.17
N GLU A 229 3.14 -2.54 0.06
CA GLU A 229 3.90 -2.60 -1.21
C GLU A 229 3.45 -1.53 -2.23
N THR A 230 2.99 -0.37 -1.74
CA THR A 230 2.50 0.71 -2.59
C THR A 230 3.66 1.54 -3.13
N ILE A 231 3.72 1.71 -4.45
CA ILE A 231 4.65 2.61 -5.13
C ILE A 231 4.00 4.00 -5.18
N ILE A 232 4.69 5.02 -4.68
CA ILE A 232 4.17 6.39 -4.64
C ILE A 232 4.84 7.25 -5.69
N TYR A 233 4.02 7.85 -6.56
CA TYR A 233 4.41 8.90 -7.47
C TYR A 233 3.87 10.23 -6.95
N ALA A 234 4.73 11.24 -6.85
CA ALA A 234 4.35 12.57 -6.40
C ALA A 234 4.47 13.57 -7.56
N ILE A 235 3.41 14.29 -7.88
CA ILE A 235 3.42 15.42 -8.79
C ILE A 235 3.31 16.67 -7.93
N ILE A 236 4.43 17.39 -7.80
CA ILE A 236 4.54 18.57 -6.95
C ILE A 236 4.19 19.80 -7.79
N MET A 237 3.05 20.40 -7.45
CA MET A 237 2.59 21.63 -8.11
C MET A 237 3.35 22.83 -7.55
N VAL A 238 4.09 23.54 -8.42
CA VAL A 238 4.86 24.71 -8.04
C VAL A 238 4.22 25.97 -8.63
N PRO A 239 3.66 26.86 -7.82
CA PRO A 239 3.08 28.11 -8.33
C PRO A 239 4.14 28.99 -9.02
N ILE A 240 3.80 29.56 -10.18
CA ILE A 240 4.72 30.42 -10.94
C ILE A 240 5.05 31.73 -10.20
N GLU A 241 4.12 32.20 -9.37
CA GLU A 241 4.20 33.52 -8.73
C GLU A 241 4.81 33.52 -7.31
N ALA A 242 5.18 32.38 -6.76
CA ALA A 242 5.52 32.29 -5.34
C ALA A 242 6.92 31.75 -5.07
N ASN A 243 7.90 32.62 -5.04
CA ASN A 243 9.13 32.38 -4.25
C ASN A 243 8.92 32.53 -2.73
N ALA A 244 7.79 33.08 -2.29
CA ALA A 244 7.43 33.27 -0.89
C ALA A 244 6.27 32.32 -0.51
N GLY A 245 6.58 31.28 0.28
CA GLY A 245 5.57 30.36 0.81
C GLY A 245 5.72 28.90 0.35
N ARG A 246 6.75 28.57 -0.44
CA ARG A 246 7.02 27.18 -0.84
C ARG A 246 7.46 26.37 0.38
N ASP A 247 6.75 25.28 0.67
CA ASP A 247 7.12 24.35 1.73
C ASP A 247 8.19 23.35 1.24
N LEU A 248 9.44 23.73 1.36
CA LEU A 248 10.57 22.88 1.00
C LEU A 248 10.67 21.62 1.88
N GLY A 249 10.15 21.67 3.11
CA GLY A 249 10.13 20.53 4.03
C GLY A 249 9.18 19.45 3.54
N GLY A 250 7.97 19.81 3.19
CA GLY A 250 6.96 18.92 2.63
C GLY A 250 7.37 18.34 1.28
N GLU A 251 7.96 19.16 0.39
CA GLU A 251 8.49 18.67 -0.88
C GLU A 251 9.59 17.63 -0.65
N HIS A 252 10.53 17.88 0.26
CA HIS A 252 11.59 16.93 0.57
C HIS A 252 11.04 15.60 1.11
N ALA A 253 10.02 15.66 1.98
CA ALA A 253 9.35 14.48 2.50
C ALA A 253 8.70 13.65 1.37
N LEU A 254 8.00 14.31 0.44
CA LEU A 254 7.41 13.63 -0.72
C LEU A 254 8.45 12.98 -1.64
N ILE A 255 9.56 13.67 -1.89
CA ILE A 255 10.68 13.14 -2.68
C ILE A 255 11.25 11.87 -2.04
N GLN A 256 11.45 11.89 -0.72
CA GLN A 256 11.96 10.74 0.03
C GLN A 256 10.95 9.58 0.02
N ILE A 257 9.66 9.84 0.30
CA ILE A 257 8.62 8.80 0.27
C ILE A 257 8.52 8.16 -1.12
N ALA A 258 8.52 8.97 -2.19
CA ALA A 258 8.49 8.46 -3.55
C ALA A 258 9.71 7.55 -3.83
N GLY A 259 10.91 8.01 -3.50
CA GLY A 259 12.15 7.24 -3.66
C GLY A 259 12.15 5.93 -2.86
N ASP A 260 11.76 5.99 -1.58
CA ASP A 260 11.76 4.83 -0.68
C ASP A 260 10.73 3.76 -1.06
N THR A 261 9.66 4.15 -1.75
CA THR A 261 8.64 3.23 -2.25
C THR A 261 8.90 2.73 -3.67
N GLY A 262 9.95 3.23 -4.34
CA GLY A 262 10.32 2.84 -5.71
C GLY A 262 9.61 3.61 -6.81
N GLY A 263 8.92 4.68 -6.45
CA GLY A 263 8.33 5.64 -7.39
C GLY A 263 9.26 6.81 -7.69
N LYS A 264 8.67 7.90 -8.17
CA LYS A 264 9.37 9.13 -8.55
C LYS A 264 8.54 10.36 -8.22
N TYR A 265 9.20 11.51 -8.25
CA TYR A 265 8.53 12.80 -8.17
C TYR A 265 8.69 13.59 -9.48
N TYR A 266 7.75 14.46 -9.74
CA TYR A 266 7.72 15.36 -10.88
C TYR A 266 7.31 16.75 -10.42
N TYR A 267 7.95 17.78 -10.96
CA TYR A 267 7.47 19.14 -10.79
C TYR A 267 6.55 19.54 -11.93
N ALA A 268 5.47 20.24 -11.60
CA ALA A 268 4.57 20.83 -12.57
C ALA A 268 4.25 22.26 -12.19
N THR A 269 4.54 23.21 -13.10
CA THR A 269 4.19 24.64 -12.98
C THR A 269 3.06 25.03 -13.95
N SER A 270 2.58 24.06 -14.72
CA SER A 270 1.52 24.24 -15.72
C SER A 270 0.82 22.94 -16.03
N ILE A 271 -0.38 23.04 -16.58
CA ILE A 271 -1.18 21.91 -17.05
C ILE A 271 -0.41 21.01 -18.04
N ASN A 272 0.40 21.60 -18.93
CA ASN A 272 1.18 20.84 -19.91
C ASN A 272 2.28 20.00 -19.22
N GLN A 273 2.86 20.50 -18.14
CA GLN A 273 3.83 19.75 -17.35
C GLN A 273 3.15 18.66 -16.51
N LEU A 274 1.97 18.94 -15.96
CA LEU A 274 1.16 17.94 -15.25
C LEU A 274 0.77 16.78 -16.19
N ASP A 275 0.28 17.08 -17.40
CA ASP A 275 -0.02 16.07 -18.42
C ASP A 275 1.24 15.28 -18.86
N ARG A 276 2.40 15.93 -18.90
CA ARG A 276 3.68 15.26 -19.18
C ARG A 276 4.05 14.30 -18.05
N ALA A 277 3.94 14.72 -16.79
CA ALA A 277 4.19 13.87 -15.64
C ALA A 277 3.29 12.63 -15.65
N PHE A 278 2.01 12.79 -15.92
CA PHE A 278 1.08 11.67 -16.06
C PHE A 278 1.45 10.70 -17.18
N ARG A 279 1.88 11.20 -18.35
CA ARG A 279 2.35 10.33 -19.44
C ARG A 279 3.58 9.54 -19.02
N GLN A 280 4.57 10.20 -18.39
CA GLN A 280 5.79 9.55 -17.91
C GLN A 280 5.47 8.46 -16.88
N ILE A 281 4.58 8.73 -15.91
CA ILE A 281 4.10 7.72 -14.94
C ILE A 281 3.46 6.54 -15.67
N SER A 282 2.61 6.82 -16.66
CA SER A 282 1.95 5.75 -17.43
C SER A 282 2.94 4.89 -18.21
N GLU A 283 3.95 5.48 -18.83
CA GLU A 283 5.02 4.81 -19.55
C GLU A 283 5.88 3.96 -18.61
N GLU A 284 6.28 4.50 -17.46
CA GLU A 284 7.03 3.77 -16.45
C GLU A 284 6.26 2.57 -15.91
N LEU A 285 5.00 2.75 -15.56
CA LEU A 285 4.15 1.67 -15.07
C LEU A 285 3.94 0.55 -16.11
N ARG A 286 4.10 0.84 -17.39
CA ARG A 286 4.02 -0.17 -18.48
C ARG A 286 5.33 -0.90 -18.73
N THR A 287 6.47 -0.31 -18.33
CA THR A 287 7.82 -0.84 -18.59
C THR A 287 8.51 -1.41 -17.36
N GLN A 288 7.81 -1.46 -16.21
CA GLN A 288 8.37 -2.02 -14.98
C GLN A 288 8.70 -3.49 -15.10
N TYR A 289 9.86 -3.87 -14.55
CA TYR A 289 10.25 -5.26 -14.34
C TYR A 289 9.77 -5.73 -12.98
N LEU A 290 9.27 -6.96 -12.90
CA LEU A 290 9.04 -7.67 -11.65
C LEU A 290 10.22 -8.59 -11.38
N LEU A 291 10.92 -8.33 -10.29
CA LEU A 291 11.93 -9.21 -9.73
C LEU A 291 11.35 -9.79 -8.42
N ALA A 292 11.32 -11.12 -8.29
CA ALA A 292 10.89 -11.69 -7.03
C ALA A 292 11.86 -12.76 -6.55
N TYR A 293 12.07 -12.83 -5.24
CA TYR A 293 12.96 -13.78 -4.60
C TYR A 293 12.35 -14.33 -3.31
N TYR A 294 12.85 -15.48 -2.87
CA TYR A 294 12.50 -16.06 -1.57
C TYR A 294 13.38 -15.44 -0.49
N PRO A 295 12.79 -14.71 0.49
CA PRO A 295 13.59 -14.11 1.54
C PRO A 295 14.22 -15.17 2.45
N PRO A 296 15.44 -14.97 2.97
CA PRO A 296 16.01 -15.84 3.97
C PRO A 296 15.15 -15.80 5.24
N LYS A 297 14.99 -16.98 5.93
CA LYS A 297 14.26 -17.07 7.19
C LYS A 297 14.90 -16.14 8.23
N LYS A 298 14.16 -15.17 8.75
CA LYS A 298 14.63 -14.24 9.78
C LYS A 298 13.48 -13.77 10.68
N SER A 299 13.82 -12.92 11.66
CA SER A 299 12.95 -12.39 12.71
C SER A 299 11.72 -11.67 12.18
N TYR A 300 10.66 -11.67 12.96
CA TYR A 300 9.41 -10.96 12.72
C TYR A 300 9.59 -9.43 12.91
N ASP A 301 8.87 -8.63 12.13
CA ASP A 301 8.80 -7.15 12.18
C ASP A 301 10.15 -6.41 12.06
N GLU A 302 11.05 -6.93 11.23
CA GLU A 302 12.35 -6.32 10.95
C GLU A 302 12.34 -5.68 9.55
N TYR A 303 12.89 -4.45 9.46
CA TYR A 303 13.07 -3.79 8.18
C TYR A 303 14.25 -4.39 7.42
N ARG A 304 14.03 -4.79 6.17
CA ARG A 304 15.01 -5.36 5.26
C ARG A 304 15.30 -4.40 4.13
N ARG A 305 16.57 -4.11 3.91
CA ARG A 305 17.02 -3.23 2.82
C ARG A 305 17.13 -4.02 1.53
N ILE A 306 16.60 -3.44 0.46
CA ILE A 306 16.71 -3.99 -0.89
C ILE A 306 17.60 -3.07 -1.72
N LYS A 307 18.46 -3.68 -2.54
CA LYS A 307 19.21 -2.98 -3.59
C LYS A 307 19.10 -3.77 -4.88
N VAL A 308 18.82 -3.09 -5.98
CA VAL A 308 18.83 -3.67 -7.33
C VAL A 308 19.93 -2.99 -8.13
N GLU A 309 20.72 -3.78 -8.81
CA GLU A 309 21.74 -3.33 -9.76
C GLU A 309 21.44 -3.88 -11.15
N VAL A 310 21.76 -3.12 -12.17
CA VAL A 310 21.66 -3.52 -13.58
C VAL A 310 23.07 -3.49 -14.18
N ASP A 311 23.43 -4.53 -14.94
CA ASP A 311 24.73 -4.56 -15.63
C ASP A 311 24.73 -3.52 -16.76
N PRO A 312 25.60 -2.52 -16.71
CA PRO A 312 25.68 -1.49 -17.75
C PRO A 312 25.99 -2.06 -19.16
N LYS A 313 26.60 -3.25 -19.23
CA LYS A 313 26.91 -3.93 -20.50
C LYS A 313 25.68 -4.49 -21.22
N ALA A 314 24.57 -4.62 -20.50
CA ALA A 314 23.31 -5.08 -21.06
C ALA A 314 22.59 -4.02 -21.91
N LEU A 315 23.11 -2.79 -21.92
CA LEU A 315 22.55 -1.67 -22.68
C LEU A 315 23.15 -1.63 -24.08
N GLU A 316 22.33 -1.72 -25.10
CA GLU A 316 22.73 -1.58 -26.49
C GLU A 316 22.20 -0.25 -27.08
N PRO A 317 23.06 0.58 -27.68
CA PRO A 317 24.53 0.51 -27.68
C PRO A 317 25.10 0.86 -26.30
N PRO A 318 26.35 0.44 -25.98
CA PRO A 318 27.01 0.85 -24.74
C PRO A 318 27.17 2.36 -24.78
N GLN A 319 26.19 3.05 -24.26
CA GLN A 319 26.28 4.49 -24.06
C GLN A 319 26.93 4.68 -22.70
N ASP A 320 27.72 5.71 -22.53
CA ASP A 320 28.12 6.28 -21.23
C ASP A 320 26.89 6.89 -20.57
N THR A 321 25.82 6.12 -20.57
CA THR A 321 24.48 6.53 -20.19
C THR A 321 24.33 6.24 -18.72
N ARG A 322 24.27 7.29 -17.93
CA ARG A 322 23.85 7.17 -16.52
C ARG A 322 22.49 6.52 -16.50
N ILE A 323 22.41 5.28 -16.01
CA ILE A 323 21.15 4.59 -15.76
C ILE A 323 20.68 4.92 -14.35
N HIS A 324 19.38 5.12 -14.23
CA HIS A 324 18.71 5.21 -12.95
C HIS A 324 17.84 3.98 -12.74
N VAL A 325 18.05 3.30 -11.61
CA VAL A 325 17.27 2.12 -11.21
C VAL A 325 16.40 2.51 -10.02
N SER A 326 15.09 2.58 -10.23
CA SER A 326 14.12 2.91 -9.19
C SER A 326 13.44 1.64 -8.72
N HIS A 327 13.46 1.39 -7.42
CA HIS A 327 12.82 0.28 -6.73
C HIS A 327 12.60 0.64 -5.27
N ARG A 328 11.71 -0.06 -4.55
CA ARG A 328 11.56 0.17 -3.11
C ARG A 328 12.88 -0.10 -2.37
N THR A 329 13.22 0.72 -1.39
CA THR A 329 14.46 0.62 -0.63
C THR A 329 14.46 -0.53 0.39
N GLY A 330 13.29 -1.07 0.71
CA GLY A 330 13.14 -2.19 1.63
C GLY A 330 11.70 -2.58 1.89
N TYR A 331 11.51 -3.46 2.89
CA TYR A 331 10.21 -3.96 3.34
C TYR A 331 10.26 -4.41 4.79
N TYR A 332 9.09 -4.57 5.43
CA TYR A 332 8.96 -5.13 6.77
C TYR A 332 8.57 -6.61 6.73
N THR A 333 9.27 -7.45 7.46
CA THR A 333 9.07 -8.91 7.47
C THR A 333 7.74 -9.36 8.09
N GLY A 334 7.12 -8.56 8.94
CA GLY A 334 5.84 -8.85 9.61
C GLY A 334 4.59 -8.62 8.77
N SER A 335 4.71 -8.02 7.59
CA SER A 335 3.60 -7.77 6.66
C SER A 335 3.32 -8.96 5.74
N ILE A 336 3.86 -10.13 6.02
CA ILE A 336 3.82 -11.32 5.17
C ILE A 336 2.93 -12.42 5.81
N GLU A 337 1.76 -12.06 6.33
CA GLU A 337 0.71 -13.05 6.65
C GLU A 337 -0.22 -13.32 5.46
#